data_45c66f6a5f42f6962a56b0f4c2fa09dc
#
_entry.id   45c66f6a5f42f6962a56b0f4c2fa09dc
#
_cell.length_a   1.000
_cell.length_b   1.000
_cell.length_c   1.000
_cell.angle_alpha   90.00
_cell.angle_beta   90.00
_cell.angle_gamma   90.00
#
_symmetry.space_group_name_H-M   'P 1'
#
loop_
_entity.id
_entity.type
_entity.pdbx_description
1 polymer ?
#
loop_
_entity_poly.entity_id
_entity_poly.type
_entity_poly.pdbx_seq_one_letter_code
_entity_poly.pdbx_strand_id
1 'polypeptide(L)'
;MRSYWIAAVLGGLLGQALPAAAQQPPQKADGPTSRANLILIKTTARPDSVLAGLSSYLKSNGFVPDTLDPARGLLTTRVMESGETLPEQMKIRAVRVADGWKMTGLYLIGGPLKSGYTAFPAMFFGLSDAPAKIAFRQVEAAARAIPGGTLSYGRAKVPFGAFTKWQDALKMPW
;
A
#
# COMPACT_ATOMS: atom_id res chain seq x y z
N MET A 1 12.43 72.36 -17.22
CA MET A 1 12.60 71.48 -16.05
C MET A 1 11.34 70.72 -15.80
N ARG A 2 11.27 69.45 -16.15
CA ARG A 2 10.14 68.55 -15.88
C ARG A 2 10.69 67.22 -15.34
N SER A 3 10.49 66.98 -14.05
CA SER A 3 10.90 65.78 -13.35
C SER A 3 9.85 64.68 -13.60
N TYR A 4 10.27 63.53 -14.11
CA TYR A 4 9.45 62.32 -14.24
C TYR A 4 9.75 61.40 -13.09
N TRP A 5 8.72 61.09 -12.32
CA TRP A 5 8.72 60.05 -11.27
C TRP A 5 8.39 58.71 -11.93
N ILE A 6 9.32 57.77 -11.84
CA ILE A 6 9.10 56.36 -12.25
C ILE A 6 8.63 55.59 -11.00
N ALA A 7 7.38 55.18 -11.00
CA ALA A 7 6.83 54.30 -9.99
C ALA A 7 7.18 52.83 -10.36
N ALA A 8 8.03 52.22 -9.55
CA ALA A 8 8.32 50.77 -9.66
C ALA A 8 7.21 49.98 -8.99
N VAL A 9 6.48 49.21 -9.79
CA VAL A 9 5.47 48.26 -9.30
C VAL A 9 6.20 46.94 -8.99
N LEU A 10 6.41 46.64 -7.71
CA LEU A 10 6.86 45.34 -7.23
C LEU A 10 5.64 44.39 -7.24
N GLY A 11 5.57 43.53 -8.27
CA GLY A 11 4.64 42.41 -8.33
C GLY A 11 5.07 41.29 -7.39
N GLY A 12 4.41 41.17 -6.23
CA GLY A 12 4.60 40.05 -5.32
C GLY A 12 4.04 38.76 -5.90
N LEU A 13 4.89 37.82 -6.25
CA LEU A 13 4.55 36.44 -6.55
C LEU A 13 4.19 35.73 -5.22
N LEU A 14 2.93 35.69 -4.91
CA LEU A 14 2.37 34.82 -3.87
C LEU A 14 2.44 33.37 -4.38
N GLY A 15 3.51 32.66 -4.02
CA GLY A 15 3.63 31.23 -4.19
C GLY A 15 2.54 30.53 -3.36
N GLN A 16 1.48 30.05 -4.01
CA GLN A 16 0.50 29.17 -3.39
C GLN A 16 1.16 27.83 -3.12
N ALA A 17 1.58 27.60 -1.88
CA ALA A 17 1.94 26.27 -1.39
C ALA A 17 0.68 25.39 -1.45
N LEU A 18 0.65 24.45 -2.38
CA LEU A 18 -0.38 23.41 -2.41
C LEU A 18 -0.34 22.66 -1.09
N PRO A 19 -1.47 22.47 -0.39
CA PRO A 19 -1.49 21.69 0.83
C PRO A 19 -1.08 20.25 0.47
N ALA A 20 0.05 19.80 1.00
CA ALA A 20 0.41 18.40 1.00
C ALA A 20 -0.78 17.66 1.62
N ALA A 21 -1.39 16.74 0.85
CA ALA A 21 -2.52 15.95 1.31
C ALA A 21 -2.11 15.26 2.62
N ALA A 22 -2.66 15.73 3.71
CA ALA A 22 -2.36 15.26 5.06
C ALA A 22 -2.67 13.76 5.13
N GLN A 23 -1.64 12.93 5.15
CA GLN A 23 -1.76 11.54 5.55
C GLN A 23 -2.22 11.56 7.00
N GLN A 24 -3.38 10.98 7.29
CA GLN A 24 -3.84 10.85 8.67
C GLN A 24 -2.76 10.13 9.49
N PRO A 25 -2.37 10.68 10.65
CA PRO A 25 -1.36 10.05 11.49
C PRO A 25 -1.79 8.62 11.85
N PRO A 26 -0.84 7.67 11.91
CA PRO A 26 -1.14 6.29 12.24
C PRO A 26 -1.73 6.19 13.64
N GLN A 27 -2.95 5.65 13.74
CA GLN A 27 -3.57 5.37 15.02
C GLN A 27 -2.90 4.18 15.70
N LYS A 28 -2.61 4.34 16.99
CA LYS A 28 -2.03 3.30 17.85
C LYS A 28 -3.01 2.10 17.97
N ALA A 29 -2.47 0.91 18.02
CA ALA A 29 -3.03 -0.37 17.69
C ALA A 29 -4.12 -0.94 18.62
N ASP A 30 -5.33 -0.41 18.55
CA ASP A 30 -6.50 -1.14 19.07
C ASP A 30 -7.25 -1.92 17.97
N GLY A 31 -6.66 -2.04 16.79
CA GLY A 31 -7.22 -2.70 15.61
C GLY A 31 -7.40 -1.74 14.42
N PRO A 32 -7.69 -2.29 13.24
CA PRO A 32 -7.86 -1.48 12.04
C PRO A 32 -9.17 -0.68 12.09
N THR A 33 -9.09 0.60 11.80
CA THR A 33 -10.27 1.45 11.59
C THR A 33 -10.96 1.14 10.27
N SER A 34 -12.24 1.48 10.15
CA SER A 34 -12.99 1.31 8.90
C SER A 34 -12.25 1.94 7.71
N ARG A 35 -12.17 1.20 6.62
CA ARG A 35 -11.46 1.57 5.37
C ARG A 35 -9.93 1.72 5.49
N ALA A 36 -9.30 1.20 6.54
CA ALA A 36 -7.85 1.08 6.57
C ALA A 36 -7.38 0.19 5.41
N ASN A 37 -6.40 0.64 4.64
CA ASN A 37 -5.80 -0.09 3.52
C ASN A 37 -4.26 -0.06 3.56
N LEU A 38 -3.73 0.39 4.67
CA LEU A 38 -2.31 0.55 4.94
C LEU A 38 -2.01 0.03 6.33
N ILE A 39 -0.94 -0.76 6.45
CA ILE A 39 -0.38 -1.20 7.72
C ILE A 39 1.06 -0.68 7.80
N LEU A 40 1.35 0.05 8.87
CA LEU A 40 2.71 0.46 9.22
C LEU A 40 3.18 -0.42 10.37
N ILE A 41 4.39 -0.94 10.25
CA ILE A 41 5.02 -1.83 11.23
C ILE A 41 6.29 -1.16 11.74
N LYS A 42 6.30 -0.78 13.00
CA LYS A 42 7.50 -0.32 13.68
C LYS A 42 8.22 -1.52 14.28
N THR A 43 9.49 -1.73 13.92
CA THR A 43 10.30 -2.84 14.42
C THR A 43 11.77 -2.43 14.51
N THR A 44 12.48 -3.02 15.45
CA THR A 44 13.94 -2.91 15.60
C THR A 44 14.69 -4.05 14.90
N ALA A 45 13.96 -5.01 14.30
CA ALA A 45 14.57 -6.12 13.58
C ALA A 45 15.36 -5.64 12.35
N ARG A 46 16.46 -6.32 12.07
CA ARG A 46 17.29 -6.01 10.89
C ARG A 46 16.49 -6.21 9.61
N PRO A 47 16.63 -5.32 8.62
CA PRO A 47 15.87 -5.39 7.38
C PRO A 47 15.95 -6.74 6.66
N ASP A 48 17.13 -7.35 6.62
CA ASP A 48 17.34 -8.66 5.99
C ASP A 48 16.56 -9.76 6.70
N SER A 49 16.54 -9.73 8.04
CA SER A 49 15.77 -10.68 8.84
C SER A 49 14.28 -10.52 8.64
N VAL A 50 13.79 -9.27 8.52
CA VAL A 50 12.39 -8.98 8.21
C VAL A 50 12.01 -9.53 6.84
N LEU A 51 12.81 -9.26 5.81
CA LEU A 51 12.54 -9.73 4.45
C LEU A 51 12.58 -11.25 4.35
N ALA A 52 13.58 -11.90 4.98
CA ALA A 52 13.69 -13.37 5.01
C ALA A 52 12.49 -14.00 5.71
N GLY A 53 12.14 -13.51 6.90
CA GLY A 53 11.00 -14.01 7.68
C GLY A 53 9.67 -13.80 6.95
N LEU A 54 9.46 -12.60 6.40
CA LEU A 54 8.25 -12.29 5.64
C LEU A 54 8.14 -13.14 4.36
N SER A 55 9.25 -13.33 3.63
CA SER A 55 9.27 -14.20 2.44
C SER A 55 8.94 -15.66 2.80
N SER A 56 9.50 -16.17 3.90
CA SER A 56 9.20 -17.52 4.39
C SER A 56 7.73 -17.65 4.77
N TYR A 57 7.20 -16.71 5.56
CA TYR A 57 5.79 -16.67 5.95
C TYR A 57 4.86 -16.68 4.73
N LEU A 58 5.13 -15.79 3.77
CA LEU A 58 4.30 -15.67 2.57
C LEU A 58 4.28 -16.96 1.77
N LYS A 59 5.44 -17.60 1.56
CA LYS A 59 5.53 -18.91 0.89
C LYS A 59 4.72 -19.98 1.59
N SER A 60 4.81 -20.06 2.92
CA SER A 60 4.06 -21.05 3.71
C SER A 60 2.54 -20.83 3.68
N ASN A 61 2.09 -19.63 3.29
CA ASN A 61 0.68 -19.27 3.18
C ASN A 61 0.20 -19.15 1.72
N GLY A 62 0.91 -19.79 0.77
CA GLY A 62 0.48 -19.89 -0.63
C GLY A 62 0.81 -18.69 -1.51
N PHE A 63 1.50 -17.68 -0.99
CA PHE A 63 1.96 -16.56 -1.80
C PHE A 63 3.29 -16.88 -2.49
N VAL A 64 3.43 -16.45 -3.72
CA VAL A 64 4.69 -16.60 -4.47
C VAL A 64 5.41 -15.25 -4.49
N PRO A 65 6.56 -15.09 -3.81
CA PRO A 65 7.36 -13.88 -3.92
C PRO A 65 7.77 -13.63 -5.38
N ASP A 66 7.61 -12.38 -5.82
CA ASP A 66 7.93 -11.91 -7.16
C ASP A 66 9.20 -11.06 -7.15
N THR A 67 9.23 -10.06 -6.26
CA THR A 67 10.40 -9.21 -6.06
C THR A 67 10.85 -9.32 -4.63
N LEU A 68 12.15 -9.54 -4.43
CA LEU A 68 12.83 -9.47 -3.15
C LEU A 68 14.11 -8.64 -3.35
N ASP A 69 14.07 -7.38 -2.92
CA ASP A 69 15.17 -6.43 -3.07
C ASP A 69 15.59 -5.89 -1.68
N PRO A 70 16.61 -6.50 -1.06
CA PRO A 70 17.11 -6.06 0.25
C PRO A 70 17.66 -4.63 0.24
N ALA A 71 18.28 -4.19 -0.86
CA ALA A 71 18.87 -2.87 -0.96
C ALA A 71 17.80 -1.77 -0.88
N ARG A 72 16.66 -1.99 -1.52
CA ARG A 72 15.50 -1.09 -1.46
C ARG A 72 14.58 -1.39 -0.29
N GLY A 73 14.78 -2.49 0.42
CA GLY A 73 13.83 -2.97 1.42
C GLY A 73 12.45 -3.23 0.79
N LEU A 74 12.39 -3.93 -0.33
CA LEU A 74 11.16 -4.18 -1.06
C LEU A 74 10.90 -5.68 -1.19
N LEU A 75 9.68 -6.07 -0.86
CA LEU A 75 9.14 -7.39 -1.19
C LEU A 75 7.77 -7.23 -1.85
N THR A 76 7.54 -7.94 -2.94
CA THR A 76 6.23 -8.09 -3.55
C THR A 76 5.92 -9.56 -3.82
N THR A 77 4.63 -9.91 -3.84
CA THR A 77 4.20 -11.24 -4.30
C THR A 77 3.66 -11.17 -5.73
N ARG A 78 3.64 -12.31 -6.40
CA ARG A 78 2.97 -12.48 -7.68
C ARG A 78 1.46 -12.64 -7.45
N VAL A 79 0.66 -12.15 -8.39
CA VAL A 79 -0.74 -12.59 -8.57
C VAL A 79 -0.70 -13.77 -9.52
N MET A 80 -1.34 -14.88 -9.16
CA MET A 80 -1.53 -16.02 -10.04
C MET A 80 -2.89 -15.88 -10.75
N GLU A 81 -2.90 -16.13 -12.04
CA GLU A 81 -4.12 -16.00 -12.86
C GLU A 81 -5.02 -17.24 -12.79
N SER A 82 -4.50 -18.34 -12.23
CA SER A 82 -5.20 -19.61 -12.11
C SER A 82 -5.74 -19.78 -10.70
N GLY A 83 -7.01 -19.64 -10.54
CA GLY A 83 -7.65 -19.91 -9.26
C GLY A 83 -8.72 -18.89 -8.91
N GLU A 84 -9.68 -19.30 -8.13
CA GLU A 84 -10.78 -18.47 -7.65
C GLU A 84 -10.55 -18.02 -6.20
N THR A 85 -9.48 -18.50 -5.58
CA THR A 85 -9.20 -18.28 -4.15
C THR A 85 -8.19 -17.15 -3.94
N LEU A 86 -8.40 -16.32 -2.92
CA LEU A 86 -7.33 -15.60 -2.27
C LEU A 86 -6.42 -16.65 -1.60
N PRO A 87 -5.10 -16.60 -1.65
CA PRO A 87 -4.20 -15.53 -2.04
C PRO A 87 -3.79 -15.52 -3.52
N GLU A 88 -4.23 -16.45 -4.35
CA GLU A 88 -3.78 -16.56 -5.75
C GLU A 88 -4.11 -15.29 -6.56
N GLN A 89 -5.24 -14.69 -6.28
CA GLN A 89 -5.68 -13.44 -6.90
C GLN A 89 -5.25 -12.19 -6.14
N MET A 90 -4.28 -12.31 -5.25
CA MET A 90 -3.86 -11.22 -4.39
C MET A 90 -2.37 -10.92 -4.56
N LYS A 91 -2.02 -9.64 -4.50
CA LYS A 91 -0.63 -9.16 -4.43
C LYS A 91 -0.42 -8.43 -3.11
N ILE A 92 0.64 -8.81 -2.39
CA ILE A 92 1.11 -8.12 -1.18
C ILE A 92 2.37 -7.36 -1.52
N ARG A 93 2.49 -6.16 -0.98
CA ARG A 93 3.69 -5.34 -1.07
C ARG A 93 4.14 -4.91 0.31
N ALA A 94 5.41 -5.13 0.62
CA ALA A 94 6.09 -4.61 1.79
C ALA A 94 7.24 -3.70 1.34
N VAL A 95 7.32 -2.51 1.90
CA VAL A 95 8.36 -1.52 1.60
C VAL A 95 8.92 -0.98 2.89
N ARG A 96 10.24 -0.92 2.98
CA ARG A 96 10.93 -0.25 4.08
C ARG A 96 10.67 1.25 4.02
N VAL A 97 10.36 1.83 5.16
CA VAL A 97 10.21 3.28 5.38
C VAL A 97 11.14 3.72 6.52
N ALA A 98 11.23 5.02 6.77
CA ALA A 98 12.17 5.56 7.76
C ALA A 98 12.05 4.87 9.13
N ASP A 99 10.81 4.64 9.61
CA ASP A 99 10.55 4.12 10.96
C ASP A 99 10.08 2.66 10.99
N GLY A 100 10.38 1.88 9.93
CA GLY A 100 9.96 0.47 9.86
C GLY A 100 9.51 0.02 8.48
N TRP A 101 8.32 -0.56 8.39
CA TRP A 101 7.79 -1.15 7.16
C TRP A 101 6.37 -0.67 6.87
N LYS A 102 6.09 -0.48 5.60
CA LYS A 102 4.76 -0.21 5.06
C LYS A 102 4.28 -1.45 4.32
N MET A 103 3.10 -1.95 4.65
CA MET A 103 2.47 -3.06 3.94
C MET A 103 1.12 -2.67 3.38
N THR A 104 0.87 -3.09 2.15
CA THR A 104 -0.38 -2.89 1.41
C THR A 104 -0.72 -4.16 0.64
N GLY A 105 -1.98 -4.30 0.27
CA GLY A 105 -2.47 -5.40 -0.54
C GLY A 105 -3.38 -4.94 -1.66
N LEU A 106 -3.37 -5.69 -2.74
CA LEU A 106 -4.28 -5.55 -3.88
C LEU A 106 -4.85 -6.93 -4.18
N TYR A 107 -6.13 -7.01 -4.53
CA TYR A 107 -6.75 -8.25 -4.97
C TYR A 107 -7.56 -8.04 -6.25
N LEU A 108 -7.78 -9.11 -6.97
CA LEU A 108 -8.53 -9.10 -8.22
C LEU A 108 -9.88 -9.78 -8.03
N ILE A 109 -10.92 -9.22 -8.62
CA ILE A 109 -12.23 -9.86 -8.77
C ILE A 109 -12.52 -9.99 -10.24
N GLY A 110 -13.04 -11.14 -10.64
CA GLY A 110 -13.34 -11.50 -12.02
C GLY A 110 -12.68 -12.80 -12.40
N GLY A 111 -12.71 -13.15 -13.65
CA GLY A 111 -12.09 -14.37 -14.16
C GLY A 111 -11.91 -14.31 -15.66
N PRO A 112 -11.13 -15.24 -16.23
CA PRO A 112 -10.78 -15.25 -17.66
C PRO A 112 -11.99 -15.39 -18.59
N LEU A 113 -13.13 -15.87 -18.08
CA LEU A 113 -14.39 -16.02 -18.84
C LEU A 113 -15.26 -14.75 -18.80
N LYS A 114 -14.96 -13.80 -17.95
CA LYS A 114 -15.59 -12.47 -17.91
C LYS A 114 -14.58 -11.49 -18.45
N SER A 115 -14.98 -10.41 -19.04
CA SER A 115 -14.15 -9.39 -19.73
C SER A 115 -12.90 -8.88 -19.01
N GLY A 116 -12.33 -9.66 -18.12
CA GLY A 116 -11.10 -9.42 -17.37
C GLY A 116 -11.33 -9.27 -15.87
N TYR A 117 -10.23 -9.02 -15.17
CA TYR A 117 -10.23 -8.75 -13.75
C TYR A 117 -10.41 -7.26 -13.45
N THR A 118 -10.97 -6.95 -12.29
CA THR A 118 -10.94 -5.61 -11.69
C THR A 118 -10.07 -5.64 -10.45
N ALA A 119 -9.13 -4.69 -10.34
CA ALA A 119 -8.24 -4.58 -9.21
C ALA A 119 -8.86 -3.72 -8.09
N PHE A 120 -8.76 -4.20 -6.86
CA PHE A 120 -9.22 -3.51 -5.66
C PHE A 120 -8.13 -3.49 -4.59
N PRO A 121 -8.05 -2.43 -3.78
CA PRO A 121 -7.16 -2.44 -2.62
C PRO A 121 -7.70 -3.39 -1.54
N ALA A 122 -6.79 -4.15 -0.92
CA ALA A 122 -7.10 -4.84 0.33
C ALA A 122 -7.44 -3.78 1.39
N MET A 123 -8.64 -3.86 1.96
CA MET A 123 -9.19 -2.80 2.83
C MET A 123 -10.05 -3.37 3.94
N PHE A 124 -9.89 -2.86 5.15
CA PHE A 124 -10.74 -3.23 6.28
C PHE A 124 -12.12 -2.58 6.16
N PHE A 125 -12.94 -3.15 5.26
CA PHE A 125 -14.27 -2.62 4.95
C PHE A 125 -15.24 -3.76 4.61
N GLY A 126 -16.51 -3.56 4.96
CA GLY A 126 -17.59 -4.51 4.68
C GLY A 126 -17.77 -5.55 5.79
N LEU A 127 -18.58 -6.56 5.50
CA LEU A 127 -18.86 -7.69 6.38
C LEU A 127 -17.61 -8.56 6.58
N SER A 128 -17.69 -9.56 7.46
CA SER A 128 -16.55 -10.43 7.81
C SER A 128 -16.00 -11.22 6.63
N ASP A 129 -16.83 -11.55 5.69
CA ASP A 129 -16.60 -12.34 4.47
C ASP A 129 -16.39 -11.47 3.21
N ALA A 130 -16.42 -10.13 3.34
CA ALA A 130 -16.16 -9.25 2.22
C ALA A 130 -14.73 -9.46 1.68
N PRO A 131 -14.55 -9.67 0.35
CA PRO A 131 -13.24 -9.94 -0.23
C PRO A 131 -12.17 -8.92 0.14
N ALA A 132 -12.53 -7.63 0.18
CA ALA A 132 -11.63 -6.56 0.60
C ALA A 132 -11.08 -6.77 2.02
N LYS A 133 -11.95 -7.20 2.95
CA LYS A 133 -11.60 -7.42 4.35
C LYS A 133 -10.82 -8.71 4.54
N ILE A 134 -11.15 -9.77 3.80
CA ILE A 134 -10.39 -11.02 3.78
C ILE A 134 -8.97 -10.73 3.27
N ALA A 135 -8.84 -10.03 2.14
CA ALA A 135 -7.54 -9.62 1.60
C ALA A 135 -6.75 -8.75 2.59
N PHE A 136 -7.40 -7.81 3.28
CA PHE A 136 -6.73 -7.00 4.31
C PHE A 136 -6.21 -7.85 5.47
N ARG A 137 -6.98 -8.83 5.94
CA ARG A 137 -6.56 -9.74 7.01
C ARG A 137 -5.35 -10.59 6.61
N GLN A 138 -5.21 -10.95 5.33
CA GLN A 138 -4.01 -11.62 4.83
C GLN A 138 -2.78 -10.72 4.91
N VAL A 139 -2.91 -9.44 4.54
CA VAL A 139 -1.83 -8.46 4.73
C VAL A 139 -1.50 -8.27 6.20
N GLU A 140 -2.50 -8.19 7.05
CA GLU A 140 -2.34 -8.05 8.51
C GLU A 140 -1.63 -9.27 9.12
N ALA A 141 -2.02 -10.47 8.73
CA ALA A 141 -1.39 -11.70 9.20
C ALA A 141 0.10 -11.75 8.79
N ALA A 142 0.42 -11.36 7.56
CA ALA A 142 1.80 -11.23 7.09
C ALA A 142 2.56 -10.15 7.88
N ALA A 143 1.93 -9.00 8.17
CA ALA A 143 2.54 -7.95 8.97
C ALA A 143 2.84 -8.39 10.41
N ARG A 144 1.96 -9.20 11.02
CA ARG A 144 2.15 -9.78 12.36
C ARG A 144 3.28 -10.81 12.42
N ALA A 145 3.67 -11.40 11.31
CA ALA A 145 4.80 -12.30 11.23
C ALA A 145 6.17 -11.59 11.31
N ILE A 146 6.20 -10.25 11.26
CA ILE A 146 7.44 -9.47 11.43
C ILE A 146 7.85 -9.45 12.91
N PRO A 147 9.06 -9.94 13.25
CA PRO A 147 9.49 -10.03 14.64
C PRO A 147 9.53 -8.68 15.35
N GLY A 148 8.98 -8.61 16.56
CA GLY A 148 8.98 -7.40 17.37
C GLY A 148 8.21 -6.23 16.75
N GLY A 149 7.36 -6.52 15.76
CA GLY A 149 6.58 -5.51 15.04
C GLY A 149 5.41 -4.98 15.86
N THR A 150 5.33 -3.65 15.98
CA THR A 150 4.13 -2.96 16.46
C THR A 150 3.38 -2.41 15.28
N LEU A 151 2.11 -2.83 15.13
CA LEU A 151 1.29 -2.43 14.00
C LEU A 151 0.53 -1.14 14.28
N SER A 152 0.41 -0.33 13.27
CA SER A 152 -0.54 0.78 13.20
C SER A 152 -1.21 0.79 11.83
N TYR A 153 -2.44 1.31 11.78
CA TYR A 153 -3.30 1.22 10.61
C TYR A 153 -3.61 2.61 10.08
N GLY A 154 -3.68 2.72 8.78
CA GLY A 154 -3.94 4.00 8.12
C GLY A 154 -4.66 3.86 6.79
N ARG A 155 -4.83 5.00 6.14
CA ARG A 155 -5.34 5.06 4.78
C ARG A 155 -4.27 5.64 3.86
N ALA A 156 -4.05 4.99 2.73
CA ALA A 156 -3.26 5.53 1.64
C ALA A 156 -4.19 5.81 0.44
N LYS A 157 -3.87 6.87 -0.31
CA LYS A 157 -4.52 7.09 -1.61
C LYS A 157 -4.11 5.97 -2.55
N VAL A 158 -5.08 5.32 -3.15
CA VAL A 158 -4.86 4.27 -4.15
C VAL A 158 -4.71 4.93 -5.51
N PRO A 159 -3.62 4.66 -6.26
CA PRO A 159 -3.33 5.33 -7.53
C PRO A 159 -4.15 4.80 -8.71
N PHE A 160 -5.05 3.85 -8.49
CA PHE A 160 -5.90 3.24 -9.51
C PHE A 160 -7.36 3.27 -9.09
N GLY A 161 -8.27 3.12 -10.05
CA GLY A 161 -9.72 3.11 -9.85
C GLY A 161 -10.39 2.02 -10.68
N ALA A 162 -11.73 1.99 -10.64
CA ALA A 162 -12.55 0.97 -11.30
C ALA A 162 -12.32 0.84 -12.82
N PHE A 163 -11.82 1.90 -13.47
CA PHE A 163 -11.53 1.91 -14.91
C PHE A 163 -10.05 1.64 -15.25
N THR A 164 -9.20 1.48 -14.22
CA THR A 164 -7.80 1.13 -14.46
C THR A 164 -7.71 -0.35 -14.83
N LYS A 165 -7.03 -0.65 -15.94
CA LYS A 165 -6.77 -2.04 -16.30
C LYS A 165 -6.01 -2.73 -15.19
N TRP A 166 -6.39 -3.94 -14.84
CA TRP A 166 -5.78 -4.65 -13.71
C TRP A 166 -4.27 -4.84 -13.88
N GLN A 167 -3.79 -5.08 -15.11
CA GLN A 167 -2.36 -5.21 -15.40
C GLN A 167 -1.60 -3.91 -15.08
N ASP A 168 -2.22 -2.76 -15.32
CA ASP A 168 -1.62 -1.46 -15.01
C ASP A 168 -1.67 -1.20 -13.51
N ALA A 169 -2.78 -1.54 -12.84
CA ALA A 169 -2.88 -1.44 -11.38
C ALA A 169 -1.79 -2.26 -10.66
N LEU A 170 -1.45 -3.45 -11.18
CA LEU A 170 -0.38 -4.28 -10.60
C LEU A 170 1.02 -3.65 -10.69
N LYS A 171 1.25 -2.76 -11.65
CA LYS A 171 2.54 -2.09 -11.88
C LYS A 171 2.68 -0.79 -11.08
N MET A 172 1.57 -0.20 -10.65
CA MET A 172 1.58 1.07 -9.93
C MET A 172 2.22 0.94 -8.55
N PRO A 173 2.92 1.97 -8.06
CA PRO A 173 3.49 2.03 -6.71
C PRO A 173 2.39 2.37 -5.69
N TRP A 174 1.70 1.39 -5.18
CA TRP A 174 0.66 1.53 -4.15
C TRP A 174 1.12 1.06 -2.79
#